data_a7cd567842855feaf86e915b0c934c18
#
_entry.id   a7cd567842855feaf86e915b0c934c18
#
_cell.length_a   1.000
_cell.length_b   1.000
_cell.length_c   1.000
_cell.angle_alpha   90.00
_cell.angle_beta   90.00
_cell.angle_gamma   90.00
#
_symmetry.space_group_name_H-M   'P 1'
#
loop_
_entity.id
_entity.type
_entity.pdbx_description
1 polymer ?
#
loop_
_entity_poly.entity_id
_entity_poly.type
_entity_poly.pdbx_seq_one_letter_code
_entity_poly.pdbx_strand_id
1 'polypeptide(L)'
;MPTISRRQFIYGSTMGIAAAAVELKANPLGMPIGCQTYPLRESIGKDFTGTLRQIAAGGYRTIEMCSPAGYEKAGYGPLVKMKASEIRRMIHGAGLGCESCHVQFRELKESLNDKIAYAHELGLKQMIVPTFGLRPAATMADWARAADELNKIGEQTLKAGLQLGFHNHDHEFKEIDGVLIYDELMKKLDPKLVKMQFQVAVIALGYEAATYLTKYPGRFISLHLADWSPADKKIVPIGKGSIDWKKLFAAARTGGIKNYFVEMDWDLMQASAPYLQKLKV
;
A
#
# COMPACT_ATOMS: atom_id res chain seq x y z
N MET A 1 64.02 13.35 -32.43
CA MET A 1 62.65 13.02 -31.94
C MET A 1 62.79 11.85 -30.99
N PRO A 2 62.50 12.01 -29.69
CA PRO A 2 62.57 10.92 -28.72
C PRO A 2 61.31 10.09 -28.78
N THR A 3 61.42 8.80 -28.92
CA THR A 3 60.40 7.79 -28.94
C THR A 3 59.89 7.53 -27.49
N ILE A 4 58.63 7.78 -27.24
CA ILE A 4 57.97 7.47 -25.96
C ILE A 4 57.75 5.96 -25.86
N SER A 5 58.33 5.34 -24.83
CA SER A 5 58.26 3.92 -24.55
C SER A 5 56.84 3.53 -24.02
N ARG A 6 56.34 2.37 -24.49
CA ARG A 6 55.05 1.78 -24.13
C ARG A 6 54.86 1.47 -22.64
N ARG A 7 55.84 1.73 -21.78
CA ARG A 7 55.79 1.48 -20.34
C ARG A 7 55.30 2.67 -19.48
N GLN A 8 55.11 3.86 -20.06
CA GLN A 8 54.69 5.05 -19.33
C GLN A 8 53.19 5.36 -19.41
N PHE A 9 52.39 4.49 -20.06
CA PHE A 9 50.95 4.70 -20.21
C PHE A 9 50.10 3.96 -19.17
N ILE A 10 50.68 3.33 -18.15
CA ILE A 10 49.91 2.52 -17.14
C ILE A 10 49.88 3.17 -15.76
N TYR A 11 50.34 4.42 -15.61
CA TYR A 11 50.17 5.16 -14.32
C TYR A 11 49.31 6.42 -14.51
N GLY A 12 48.03 6.22 -14.76
CA GLY A 12 47.11 7.32 -14.83
C GLY A 12 45.67 6.82 -14.68
N SER A 13 45.11 7.01 -13.51
CA SER A 13 43.65 7.02 -13.22
C SER A 13 43.00 5.68 -12.92
N THR A 14 43.37 5.04 -11.81
CA THR A 14 42.39 4.33 -11.01
C THR A 14 41.81 5.31 -9.97
N MET A 15 40.99 6.25 -10.43
CA MET A 15 39.93 6.78 -9.53
C MET A 15 38.96 5.65 -9.30
N GLY A 16 39.16 4.92 -8.22
CA GLY A 16 38.15 4.01 -7.69
C GLY A 16 36.92 4.80 -7.41
N ILE A 17 35.90 4.67 -8.27
CA ILE A 17 34.52 4.95 -7.86
C ILE A 17 34.26 3.94 -6.75
N ALA A 18 34.45 4.34 -5.50
CA ALA A 18 33.86 3.66 -4.37
C ALA A 18 32.34 3.80 -4.59
N ALA A 19 31.77 2.83 -5.28
CA ALA A 19 30.35 2.60 -5.21
C ALA A 19 30.10 2.37 -3.72
N ALA A 20 29.55 3.40 -3.04
CA ALA A 20 29.01 3.24 -1.71
C ALA A 20 28.00 2.11 -1.86
N ALA A 21 28.35 0.94 -1.39
CA ALA A 21 27.39 -0.16 -1.23
C ALA A 21 26.31 0.42 -0.32
N VAL A 22 25.18 0.79 -0.92
CA VAL A 22 23.98 1.10 -0.15
C VAL A 22 23.68 -0.18 0.58
N GLU A 23 24.03 -0.22 1.84
CA GLU A 23 23.65 -1.30 2.74
C GLU A 23 22.14 -1.43 2.62
N LEU A 24 21.66 -2.44 1.90
CA LEU A 24 20.25 -2.74 1.82
C LEU A 24 19.81 -3.04 3.25
N LYS A 25 19.25 -2.01 3.91
CA LYS A 25 18.70 -2.17 5.25
C LYS A 25 17.69 -3.29 5.18
N ALA A 26 17.83 -4.28 6.05
CA ALA A 26 16.97 -5.45 6.07
C ALA A 26 15.53 -4.98 6.30
N ASN A 27 14.71 -5.08 5.27
CA ASN A 27 13.27 -4.83 5.34
C ASN A 27 12.54 -6.18 5.43
N PRO A 28 11.37 -6.27 6.07
CA PRO A 28 10.59 -7.49 6.04
C PRO A 28 10.36 -7.96 4.60
N LEU A 29 10.59 -9.25 4.35
CA LEU A 29 10.46 -9.88 3.03
C LEU A 29 11.37 -9.32 1.93
N GLY A 30 12.36 -8.46 2.26
CA GLY A 30 13.18 -7.77 1.27
C GLY A 30 12.42 -6.69 0.47
N MET A 31 11.23 -6.31 0.91
CA MET A 31 10.39 -5.31 0.23
C MET A 31 10.65 -3.90 0.77
N PRO A 32 10.50 -2.84 -0.07
CA PRO A 32 10.52 -1.47 0.40
C PRO A 32 9.44 -1.23 1.47
N ILE A 33 9.77 -0.51 2.54
CA ILE A 33 8.78 -0.13 3.54
C ILE A 33 7.88 0.94 2.93
N GLY A 34 6.57 0.65 2.91
CA GLY A 34 5.54 1.52 2.36
C GLY A 34 4.79 2.32 3.42
N CYS A 35 4.18 3.41 2.97
CA CYS A 35 3.35 4.31 3.76
C CYS A 35 2.05 4.59 3.00
N GLN A 36 0.90 4.41 3.66
CA GLN A 36 -0.37 4.93 3.13
C GLN A 36 -0.42 6.45 3.35
N THR A 37 -0.83 7.20 2.33
CA THR A 37 -0.82 8.66 2.37
C THR A 37 -2.05 9.28 3.03
N TYR A 38 -3.11 8.52 3.26
CA TYR A 38 -4.36 9.04 3.84
C TYR A 38 -4.19 9.68 5.24
N PRO A 39 -3.41 9.14 6.17
CA PRO A 39 -3.13 9.79 7.44
C PRO A 39 -2.46 11.17 7.30
N LEU A 40 -1.73 11.39 6.21
CA LEU A 40 -1.02 12.63 5.90
C LEU A 40 -1.80 13.59 4.98
N ARG A 41 -3.09 13.31 4.72
CA ARG A 41 -3.93 14.04 3.76
C ARG A 41 -3.98 15.55 3.97
N GLU A 42 -3.95 16.03 5.21
CA GLU A 42 -3.93 17.47 5.52
C GLU A 42 -2.60 18.12 5.13
N SER A 43 -1.48 17.44 5.38
CA SER A 43 -0.15 17.89 4.97
C SER A 43 -0.01 17.87 3.45
N ILE A 44 -0.54 16.84 2.79
CA ILE A 44 -0.61 16.73 1.32
C ILE A 44 -1.39 17.91 0.72
N GLY A 45 -2.51 18.28 1.34
CA GLY A 45 -3.32 19.42 0.90
C GLY A 45 -2.62 20.77 1.03
N LYS A 46 -1.68 20.90 1.95
CA LYS A 46 -0.89 22.12 2.18
C LYS A 46 0.39 22.16 1.35
N ASP A 47 1.16 21.09 1.35
CA ASP A 47 2.43 20.95 0.62
C ASP A 47 2.71 19.48 0.28
N PHE A 48 2.30 19.08 -0.91
CA PHE A 48 2.51 17.72 -1.39
C PHE A 48 4.00 17.36 -1.48
N THR A 49 4.82 18.22 -2.05
CA THR A 49 6.26 17.98 -2.23
C THR A 49 7.00 17.89 -0.89
N GLY A 50 6.70 18.78 0.04
CA GLY A 50 7.26 18.73 1.40
C GLY A 50 6.85 17.46 2.14
N THR A 51 5.59 17.05 2.01
CA THR A 51 5.09 15.80 2.61
C THR A 51 5.80 14.57 2.04
N LEU A 52 6.03 14.51 0.72
CA LEU A 52 6.79 13.41 0.11
C LEU A 52 8.24 13.34 0.65
N ARG A 53 8.92 14.49 0.79
CA ARG A 53 10.26 14.55 1.39
C ARG A 53 10.25 14.10 2.85
N GLN A 54 9.24 14.50 3.61
CA GLN A 54 9.03 14.07 5.00
C GLN A 54 8.89 12.56 5.10
N ILE A 55 8.08 11.93 4.23
CA ILE A 55 7.90 10.47 4.16
C ILE A 55 9.24 9.78 3.86
N ALA A 56 9.98 10.26 2.84
CA ALA A 56 11.27 9.69 2.47
C ALA A 56 12.31 9.81 3.60
N ALA A 57 12.37 10.97 4.27
CA ALA A 57 13.24 11.21 5.43
C ALA A 57 12.86 10.34 6.63
N GLY A 58 11.57 10.01 6.80
CA GLY A 58 11.06 9.09 7.81
C GLY A 58 11.46 7.62 7.58
N GLY A 59 12.15 7.32 6.48
CA GLY A 59 12.67 5.96 6.20
C GLY A 59 11.78 5.11 5.29
N TYR A 60 10.70 5.65 4.79
CA TYR A 60 9.83 5.01 3.80
C TYR A 60 10.43 5.09 2.39
N ARG A 61 10.11 4.13 1.53
CA ARG A 61 10.62 4.06 0.16
C ARG A 61 9.54 3.89 -0.90
N THR A 62 8.33 3.60 -0.48
CA THR A 62 7.17 3.55 -1.37
C THR A 62 5.96 4.14 -0.66
N ILE A 63 4.99 4.59 -1.44
CA ILE A 63 3.73 5.09 -0.93
C ILE A 63 2.56 4.39 -1.62
N GLU A 64 1.44 4.34 -0.92
CA GLU A 64 0.15 4.11 -1.53
C GLU A 64 -0.62 5.43 -1.53
N MET A 65 -0.95 5.91 -2.72
CA MET A 65 -1.70 7.15 -2.89
C MET A 65 -3.20 6.92 -2.65
N CYS A 66 -3.92 8.02 -2.45
CA CYS A 66 -5.36 8.08 -2.67
C CYS A 66 -5.63 8.83 -3.98
N SER A 67 -6.64 8.41 -4.74
CA SER A 67 -7.07 9.07 -5.97
C SER A 67 -7.44 10.53 -5.68
N PRO A 68 -6.80 11.53 -6.31
CA PRO A 68 -7.11 12.93 -6.04
C PRO A 68 -8.58 13.30 -6.17
N ALA A 69 -9.26 12.83 -7.23
CA ALA A 69 -10.65 13.13 -7.47
C ALA A 69 -11.59 12.48 -6.42
N GLY A 70 -11.31 11.23 -6.03
CA GLY A 70 -12.13 10.53 -5.03
C GLY A 70 -11.94 11.06 -3.61
N TYR A 71 -10.79 11.69 -3.35
CA TYR A 71 -10.41 12.22 -2.03
C TYR A 71 -10.22 13.75 -2.03
N GLU A 72 -10.82 14.45 -2.99
CA GLU A 72 -10.71 15.90 -3.14
C GLU A 72 -10.97 16.64 -1.82
N LYS A 73 -12.12 16.36 -1.19
CA LYS A 73 -12.53 16.98 0.07
C LYS A 73 -11.74 16.50 1.29
N ALA A 74 -10.99 15.43 1.16
CA ALA A 74 -10.18 14.86 2.24
C ALA A 74 -8.76 15.42 2.29
N GLY A 75 -8.39 16.37 1.43
CA GLY A 75 -7.07 16.99 1.40
C GLY A 75 -6.33 16.82 0.07
N TYR A 76 -6.84 16.04 -0.87
CA TYR A 76 -6.19 15.84 -2.18
C TYR A 76 -6.64 16.85 -3.25
N GLY A 77 -7.47 17.83 -2.89
CA GLY A 77 -7.99 18.86 -3.80
C GLY A 77 -6.95 19.55 -4.68
N PRO A 78 -5.80 20.00 -4.14
CA PRO A 78 -4.74 20.63 -4.95
C PRO A 78 -4.19 19.73 -6.07
N LEU A 79 -4.29 18.39 -5.93
CA LEU A 79 -3.77 17.42 -6.90
C LEU A 79 -4.78 17.09 -8.02
N VAL A 80 -6.06 17.45 -7.88
CA VAL A 80 -7.12 17.07 -8.83
C VAL A 80 -6.86 17.58 -10.25
N LYS A 81 -6.30 18.77 -10.38
CA LYS A 81 -5.99 19.39 -11.68
C LYS A 81 -4.61 19.02 -12.22
N MET A 82 -3.80 18.28 -11.47
CA MET A 82 -2.47 17.85 -11.89
C MET A 82 -2.57 16.60 -12.76
N LYS A 83 -1.70 16.52 -13.77
CA LYS A 83 -1.55 15.28 -14.55
C LYS A 83 -0.95 14.18 -13.68
N ALA A 84 -1.36 12.93 -13.91
CA ALA A 84 -0.80 11.78 -13.19
C ALA A 84 0.71 11.67 -13.38
N SER A 85 1.23 11.98 -14.56
CA SER A 85 2.67 12.05 -14.86
C SER A 85 3.43 13.11 -14.05
N GLU A 86 2.80 14.22 -13.69
CA GLU A 86 3.40 15.24 -12.83
C GLU A 86 3.48 14.73 -11.39
N ILE A 87 2.39 14.17 -10.87
CA ILE A 87 2.34 13.53 -9.55
C ILE A 87 3.42 12.44 -9.47
N ARG A 88 3.53 11.58 -10.49
CA ARG A 88 4.58 10.55 -10.58
C ARG A 88 5.98 11.14 -10.50
N ARG A 89 6.25 12.21 -11.25
CA ARG A 89 7.59 12.86 -11.21
C ARG A 89 7.90 13.42 -9.84
N MET A 90 6.92 14.01 -9.15
CA MET A 90 7.13 14.53 -7.78
C MET A 90 7.43 13.42 -6.79
N ILE A 91 6.70 12.30 -6.86
CA ILE A 91 6.93 11.12 -6.03
C ILE A 91 8.33 10.56 -6.24
N HIS A 92 8.71 10.32 -7.51
CA HIS A 92 10.06 9.82 -7.85
C HIS A 92 11.15 10.83 -7.50
N GLY A 93 10.92 12.13 -7.68
CA GLY A 93 11.84 13.20 -7.30
C GLY A 93 12.12 13.26 -5.79
N ALA A 94 11.20 12.75 -4.96
CA ALA A 94 11.41 12.58 -3.53
C ALA A 94 12.10 11.24 -3.16
N GLY A 95 12.45 10.40 -4.13
CA GLY A 95 13.05 9.08 -3.92
C GLY A 95 12.05 8.01 -3.48
N LEU A 96 10.77 8.19 -3.80
CA LEU A 96 9.69 7.26 -3.46
C LEU A 96 9.17 6.54 -4.70
N GLY A 97 8.68 5.29 -4.52
CA GLY A 97 7.88 4.57 -5.50
C GLY A 97 6.39 4.69 -5.19
N CYS A 98 5.53 4.47 -6.21
CA CYS A 98 4.09 4.38 -6.04
C CYS A 98 3.53 3.39 -7.06
N GLU A 99 3.13 2.21 -6.59
CA GLU A 99 2.55 1.15 -7.44
C GLU A 99 1.11 0.82 -7.05
N SER A 100 0.59 1.45 -5.99
CA SER A 100 -0.74 1.23 -5.44
C SER A 100 -1.46 2.53 -5.16
N CYS A 101 -2.78 2.54 -5.34
CA CYS A 101 -3.63 3.70 -5.06
C CYS A 101 -5.01 3.26 -4.59
N HIS A 102 -5.52 3.88 -3.52
CA HIS A 102 -6.91 3.79 -3.15
C HIS A 102 -7.77 4.59 -4.14
N VAL A 103 -8.70 3.91 -4.80
CA VAL A 103 -9.66 4.49 -5.74
C VAL A 103 -11.06 4.20 -5.25
N GLN A 104 -11.89 5.22 -5.10
CA GLN A 104 -13.25 5.05 -4.60
C GLN A 104 -14.07 4.14 -5.54
N PHE A 105 -14.87 3.24 -4.98
CA PHE A 105 -15.72 2.34 -5.77
C PHE A 105 -16.62 3.10 -6.75
N ARG A 106 -17.15 4.26 -6.33
CA ARG A 106 -17.94 5.13 -7.19
C ARG A 106 -17.16 5.62 -8.40
N GLU A 107 -15.89 6.02 -8.25
CA GLU A 107 -15.06 6.46 -9.38
C GLU A 107 -14.89 5.37 -10.43
N LEU A 108 -14.69 4.12 -9.98
CA LEU A 108 -14.56 2.97 -10.90
C LEU A 108 -15.87 2.67 -11.63
N LYS A 109 -17.03 2.88 -10.99
CA LYS A 109 -18.33 2.70 -11.64
C LYS A 109 -18.65 3.79 -12.66
N GLU A 110 -18.27 5.02 -12.36
CA GLU A 110 -18.63 6.19 -13.17
C GLU A 110 -17.64 6.45 -14.32
N SER A 111 -16.34 6.13 -14.15
CA SER A 111 -15.29 6.52 -15.09
C SER A 111 -14.11 5.53 -15.15
N LEU A 112 -14.39 4.24 -15.27
CA LEU A 112 -13.37 3.19 -15.22
C LEU A 112 -12.23 3.40 -16.23
N ASN A 113 -12.53 3.73 -17.47
CA ASN A 113 -11.50 3.93 -18.50
C ASN A 113 -10.56 5.09 -18.16
N ASP A 114 -11.08 6.18 -17.60
CA ASP A 114 -10.27 7.31 -17.17
C ASP A 114 -9.37 6.92 -15.97
N LYS A 115 -9.89 6.08 -15.06
CA LYS A 115 -9.11 5.58 -13.91
C LYS A 115 -8.02 4.60 -14.35
N ILE A 116 -8.28 3.77 -15.34
CA ILE A 116 -7.26 2.90 -15.95
C ILE A 116 -6.17 3.75 -16.63
N ALA A 117 -6.55 4.76 -17.42
CA ALA A 117 -5.59 5.67 -18.05
C ALA A 117 -4.75 6.43 -17.00
N TYR A 118 -5.39 6.96 -15.96
CA TYR A 118 -4.72 7.60 -14.82
C TYR A 118 -3.74 6.66 -14.12
N ALA A 119 -4.16 5.40 -13.88
CA ALA A 119 -3.32 4.40 -13.23
C ALA A 119 -2.06 4.09 -14.04
N HIS A 120 -2.18 3.95 -15.36
CA HIS A 120 -1.03 3.75 -16.26
C HIS A 120 -0.10 4.95 -16.28
N GLU A 121 -0.63 6.17 -16.39
CA GLU A 121 0.17 7.39 -16.40
C GLU A 121 0.92 7.59 -15.07
N LEU A 122 0.27 7.31 -13.92
CA LEU A 122 0.90 7.34 -12.60
C LEU A 122 1.92 6.21 -12.41
N GLY A 123 1.79 5.10 -13.16
CA GLY A 123 2.66 3.92 -13.07
C GLY A 123 2.20 2.89 -12.05
N LEU A 124 0.91 2.84 -11.76
CA LEU A 124 0.34 1.86 -10.84
C LEU A 124 0.38 0.45 -11.42
N LYS A 125 0.46 -0.53 -10.53
CA LYS A 125 0.26 -1.95 -10.80
C LYS A 125 -1.04 -2.47 -10.19
N GLN A 126 -1.54 -1.76 -9.18
CA GLN A 126 -2.77 -2.14 -8.48
C GLN A 126 -3.63 -0.92 -8.12
N MET A 127 -4.93 -1.12 -8.19
CA MET A 127 -5.95 -0.18 -7.71
C MET A 127 -6.72 -0.85 -6.58
N ILE A 128 -6.84 -0.18 -5.44
CA ILE A 128 -7.49 -0.74 -4.26
C ILE A 128 -8.78 0.03 -3.98
N VAL A 129 -9.89 -0.69 -3.87
CA VAL A 129 -11.16 -0.13 -3.42
C VAL A 129 -11.20 -0.16 -1.90
N PRO A 130 -11.22 1.02 -1.24
CA PRO A 130 -11.16 1.10 0.23
C PRO A 130 -12.49 0.72 0.90
N THR A 131 -13.60 0.89 0.20
CA THR A 131 -14.95 0.58 0.69
C THR A 131 -15.94 0.59 -0.47
N PHE A 132 -17.02 -0.18 -0.32
CA PHE A 132 -18.15 -0.09 -1.25
C PHE A 132 -19.01 1.16 -1.05
N GLY A 133 -18.85 1.86 0.09
CA GLY A 133 -19.68 3.01 0.44
C GLY A 133 -21.15 2.66 0.69
N LEU A 134 -21.42 1.45 1.16
CA LEU A 134 -22.77 1.00 1.48
C LEU A 134 -23.27 1.71 2.74
N ARG A 135 -24.59 1.90 2.81
CA ARG A 135 -25.26 2.47 4.00
C ARG A 135 -25.09 1.56 5.23
N PRO A 136 -25.14 2.08 6.45
CA PRO A 136 -24.99 1.26 7.66
C PRO A 136 -26.00 0.12 7.80
N ALA A 137 -27.21 0.26 7.21
CA ALA A 137 -28.26 -0.76 7.19
C ALA A 137 -28.25 -1.63 5.93
N ALA A 138 -27.09 -1.75 5.25
CA ALA A 138 -26.94 -2.62 4.10
C ALA A 138 -27.14 -4.08 4.50
N THR A 139 -27.89 -4.81 3.67
CA THR A 139 -28.13 -6.26 3.84
C THR A 139 -26.98 -7.07 3.26
N MET A 140 -26.88 -8.35 3.58
CA MET A 140 -25.90 -9.25 2.95
C MET A 140 -26.07 -9.31 1.42
N ALA A 141 -27.30 -9.18 0.93
CA ALA A 141 -27.58 -9.08 -0.52
C ALA A 141 -26.99 -7.79 -1.16
N ASP A 142 -26.92 -6.68 -0.40
CA ASP A 142 -26.30 -5.44 -0.88
C ASP A 142 -24.77 -5.63 -1.00
N TRP A 143 -24.14 -6.27 -0.02
CA TRP A 143 -22.73 -6.64 -0.06
C TRP A 143 -22.40 -7.59 -1.22
N ALA A 144 -23.24 -8.61 -1.42
CA ALA A 144 -23.07 -9.55 -2.53
C ALA A 144 -23.16 -8.85 -3.90
N ARG A 145 -24.13 -7.95 -4.11
CA ARG A 145 -24.25 -7.17 -5.34
C ARG A 145 -23.05 -6.27 -5.60
N ALA A 146 -22.54 -5.62 -4.56
CA ALA A 146 -21.35 -4.79 -4.67
C ALA A 146 -20.10 -5.63 -5.03
N ALA A 147 -19.97 -6.83 -4.46
CA ALA A 147 -18.90 -7.76 -4.80
C ALA A 147 -19.00 -8.25 -6.26
N ASP A 148 -20.21 -8.58 -6.74
CA ASP A 148 -20.42 -8.98 -8.14
C ASP A 148 -20.07 -7.84 -9.12
N GLU A 149 -20.40 -6.59 -8.76
CA GLU A 149 -20.03 -5.42 -9.55
C GLU A 149 -18.51 -5.19 -9.54
N LEU A 150 -17.85 -5.37 -8.39
CA LEU A 150 -16.41 -5.25 -8.29
C LEU A 150 -15.68 -6.34 -9.10
N ASN A 151 -16.22 -7.57 -9.17
CA ASN A 151 -15.68 -8.62 -10.04
C ASN A 151 -15.72 -8.21 -11.52
N LYS A 152 -16.83 -7.62 -12.00
CA LYS A 152 -16.94 -7.11 -13.38
C LYS A 152 -15.92 -6.00 -13.69
N ILE A 153 -15.68 -5.11 -12.73
CA ILE A 153 -14.62 -4.09 -12.83
C ILE A 153 -13.25 -4.78 -12.85
N GLY A 154 -13.05 -5.81 -12.01
CA GLY A 154 -11.82 -6.59 -11.95
C GLY A 154 -11.45 -7.27 -13.27
N GLU A 155 -12.43 -7.76 -14.03
CA GLU A 155 -12.19 -8.30 -15.38
C GLU A 155 -11.60 -7.25 -16.33
N GLN A 156 -12.11 -6.02 -16.28
CA GLN A 156 -11.67 -4.94 -17.16
C GLN A 156 -10.29 -4.41 -16.75
N THR A 157 -10.06 -4.23 -15.44
CA THR A 157 -8.75 -3.79 -14.93
C THR A 157 -7.67 -4.82 -15.19
N LEU A 158 -7.98 -6.12 -15.04
CA LEU A 158 -7.04 -7.21 -15.32
C LEU A 158 -6.67 -7.27 -16.80
N LYS A 159 -7.64 -7.09 -17.73
CA LYS A 159 -7.38 -6.97 -19.17
C LYS A 159 -6.48 -5.79 -19.50
N ALA A 160 -6.56 -4.71 -18.71
CA ALA A 160 -5.67 -3.55 -18.81
C ALA A 160 -4.32 -3.74 -18.11
N GLY A 161 -4.02 -4.91 -17.54
CA GLY A 161 -2.76 -5.18 -16.84
C GLY A 161 -2.67 -4.61 -15.43
N LEU A 162 -3.81 -4.24 -14.82
CA LEU A 162 -3.91 -3.70 -13.47
C LEU A 162 -4.62 -4.69 -12.55
N GLN A 163 -4.03 -4.99 -11.40
CA GLN A 163 -4.69 -5.82 -10.40
C GLN A 163 -5.64 -4.96 -9.56
N LEU A 164 -6.90 -5.36 -9.48
CA LEU A 164 -7.86 -4.77 -8.56
C LEU A 164 -7.76 -5.43 -7.18
N GLY A 165 -7.93 -4.62 -6.13
CA GLY A 165 -7.99 -5.11 -4.75
C GLY A 165 -9.13 -4.48 -3.97
N PHE A 166 -9.49 -5.12 -2.86
CA PHE A 166 -10.45 -4.62 -1.88
C PHE A 166 -9.79 -4.53 -0.51
N HIS A 167 -9.89 -3.37 0.13
CA HIS A 167 -9.39 -3.11 1.47
C HIS A 167 -10.53 -3.22 2.49
N ASN A 168 -10.28 -3.90 3.60
CA ASN A 168 -11.22 -3.98 4.69
C ASN A 168 -10.97 -2.93 5.77
N HIS A 169 -12.03 -2.60 6.47
CA HIS A 169 -12.03 -1.90 7.76
C HIS A 169 -12.64 -2.79 8.84
N ASP A 170 -13.07 -2.19 9.94
CA ASP A 170 -13.75 -2.85 11.05
C ASP A 170 -15.18 -3.30 10.70
N HIS A 171 -15.84 -2.59 9.81
CA HIS A 171 -17.24 -2.86 9.47
C HIS A 171 -17.43 -4.13 8.64
N GLU A 172 -16.46 -4.59 7.87
CA GLU A 172 -16.48 -5.89 7.22
C GLU A 172 -16.36 -7.06 8.21
N PHE A 173 -15.91 -6.78 9.43
CA PHE A 173 -15.84 -7.76 10.51
C PHE A 173 -17.06 -7.74 11.43
N LYS A 174 -18.18 -7.18 10.96
CA LYS A 174 -19.51 -7.31 11.59
C LYS A 174 -20.26 -8.47 10.97
N GLU A 175 -21.25 -8.96 11.72
CA GLU A 175 -22.15 -10.02 11.27
C GLU A 175 -23.50 -9.44 10.83
N ILE A 176 -24.07 -10.03 9.80
CA ILE A 176 -25.45 -9.85 9.37
C ILE A 176 -26.10 -11.23 9.36
N ASP A 177 -27.18 -11.39 10.16
CA ASP A 177 -27.89 -12.67 10.31
C ASP A 177 -26.96 -13.85 10.69
N GLY A 178 -25.97 -13.60 11.56
CA GLY A 178 -25.00 -14.60 12.01
C GLY A 178 -23.91 -14.95 10.99
N VAL A 179 -23.79 -14.19 9.90
CA VAL A 179 -22.75 -14.38 8.87
C VAL A 179 -21.79 -13.21 8.88
N LEU A 180 -20.49 -13.48 9.02
CA LEU A 180 -19.45 -12.46 8.95
C LEU A 180 -19.35 -11.90 7.52
N ILE A 181 -19.50 -10.59 7.37
CA ILE A 181 -19.44 -9.92 6.06
C ILE A 181 -18.13 -10.23 5.35
N TYR A 182 -16.99 -10.21 6.06
CA TYR A 182 -15.68 -10.47 5.48
C TYR A 182 -15.58 -11.88 4.89
N ASP A 183 -16.10 -12.90 5.57
CA ASP A 183 -16.11 -14.28 5.07
C ASP A 183 -16.99 -14.43 3.83
N GLU A 184 -18.10 -13.69 3.75
CA GLU A 184 -18.94 -13.69 2.56
C GLU A 184 -18.25 -12.98 1.39
N LEU A 185 -17.56 -11.87 1.63
CA LEU A 185 -16.74 -11.22 0.61
C LEU A 185 -15.61 -12.13 0.10
N MET A 186 -14.98 -12.89 0.99
CA MET A 186 -13.96 -13.87 0.61
C MET A 186 -14.48 -14.95 -0.32
N LYS A 187 -15.77 -15.31 -0.22
CA LYS A 187 -16.43 -16.28 -1.10
C LYS A 187 -16.86 -15.64 -2.43
N LYS A 188 -17.41 -14.43 -2.38
CA LYS A 188 -18.03 -13.74 -3.51
C LYS A 188 -17.04 -13.10 -4.47
N LEU A 189 -15.97 -12.50 -3.95
CA LEU A 189 -14.95 -11.89 -4.78
C LEU A 189 -14.08 -12.97 -5.45
N ASP A 190 -14.03 -12.96 -6.78
CA ASP A 190 -13.19 -13.90 -7.54
C ASP A 190 -11.70 -13.64 -7.25
N PRO A 191 -10.96 -14.66 -6.76
CA PRO A 191 -9.55 -14.51 -6.40
C PRO A 191 -8.61 -14.18 -7.56
N LYS A 192 -9.03 -14.38 -8.80
CA LYS A 192 -8.25 -13.99 -9.99
C LYS A 192 -8.45 -12.52 -10.33
N LEU A 193 -9.64 -11.99 -10.07
CA LEU A 193 -10.06 -10.64 -10.47
C LEU A 193 -9.80 -9.61 -9.37
N VAL A 194 -10.16 -9.95 -8.12
CA VAL A 194 -10.06 -9.05 -6.97
C VAL A 194 -9.24 -9.70 -5.86
N LYS A 195 -8.10 -9.13 -5.54
CA LYS A 195 -7.28 -9.51 -4.39
C LYS A 195 -7.72 -8.72 -3.14
N MET A 196 -7.26 -9.17 -1.97
CA MET A 196 -7.53 -8.47 -0.73
C MET A 196 -6.30 -7.66 -0.29
N GLN A 197 -6.54 -6.48 0.24
CA GLN A 197 -5.57 -5.74 1.05
C GLN A 197 -6.05 -5.80 2.49
N PHE A 198 -5.31 -6.48 3.36
CA PHE A 198 -5.75 -6.72 4.73
C PHE A 198 -5.32 -5.59 5.67
N GLN A 199 -6.30 -4.97 6.36
CA GLN A 199 -6.03 -4.03 7.46
C GLN A 199 -5.71 -4.81 8.74
N VAL A 200 -4.45 -4.75 9.17
CA VAL A 200 -3.97 -5.51 10.33
C VAL A 200 -4.56 -4.99 11.65
N ALA A 201 -4.99 -3.72 11.71
CA ALA A 201 -5.58 -3.11 12.90
C ALA A 201 -6.86 -3.83 13.40
N VAL A 202 -7.50 -4.68 12.59
CA VAL A 202 -8.64 -5.50 13.02
C VAL A 202 -8.27 -6.53 14.10
N ILE A 203 -6.99 -6.66 14.45
CA ILE A 203 -6.55 -7.37 15.65
C ILE A 203 -7.23 -6.82 16.91
N ALA A 204 -7.59 -5.54 16.94
CA ALA A 204 -8.35 -4.91 18.00
C ALA A 204 -9.75 -5.55 18.22
N LEU A 205 -10.28 -6.20 17.17
CA LEU A 205 -11.54 -6.94 17.18
C LEU A 205 -11.33 -8.46 17.39
N GLY A 206 -10.07 -8.91 17.55
CA GLY A 206 -9.73 -10.33 17.71
C GLY A 206 -9.41 -11.07 16.42
N TYR A 207 -9.34 -10.40 15.28
CA TYR A 207 -9.03 -11.01 13.98
C TYR A 207 -7.56 -10.86 13.63
N GLU A 208 -6.83 -11.97 13.61
CA GLU A 208 -5.38 -12.00 13.36
C GLU A 208 -5.08 -12.15 11.87
N ALA A 209 -4.34 -11.21 11.28
CA ALA A 209 -3.97 -11.24 9.87
C ALA A 209 -3.24 -12.51 9.44
N ALA A 210 -2.31 -13.03 10.28
CA ALA A 210 -1.55 -14.25 9.98
C ALA A 210 -2.47 -15.47 9.76
N THR A 211 -3.58 -15.56 10.48
CA THR A 211 -4.59 -16.62 10.32
C THR A 211 -5.22 -16.56 8.92
N TYR A 212 -5.64 -15.37 8.48
CA TYR A 212 -6.24 -15.19 7.16
C TYR A 212 -5.26 -15.43 6.02
N LEU A 213 -4.03 -14.92 6.14
CA LEU A 213 -2.97 -15.12 5.14
C LEU A 213 -2.64 -16.60 4.95
N THR A 214 -2.61 -17.37 6.05
CA THR A 214 -2.35 -18.82 6.01
C THR A 214 -3.55 -19.60 5.46
N LYS A 215 -4.77 -19.22 5.86
CA LYS A 215 -6.01 -19.89 5.45
C LYS A 215 -6.30 -19.71 3.95
N TYR A 216 -5.91 -18.56 3.38
CA TYR A 216 -6.23 -18.18 2.01
C TYR A 216 -4.97 -17.78 1.21
N PRO A 217 -4.05 -18.72 0.91
CA PRO A 217 -2.81 -18.42 0.20
C PRO A 217 -3.08 -17.85 -1.20
N GLY A 218 -2.33 -16.81 -1.58
CA GLY A 218 -2.48 -16.13 -2.88
C GLY A 218 -3.71 -15.23 -3.00
N ARG A 219 -4.52 -15.11 -1.95
CA ARG A 219 -5.72 -14.27 -1.93
C ARG A 219 -5.40 -12.80 -1.68
N PHE A 220 -4.32 -12.52 -0.96
CA PHE A 220 -3.93 -11.19 -0.55
C PHE A 220 -2.84 -10.62 -1.45
N ILE A 221 -2.92 -9.33 -1.76
CA ILE A 221 -1.91 -8.63 -2.55
C ILE A 221 -1.08 -7.69 -1.68
N SER A 222 -1.68 -7.17 -0.62
CA SER A 222 -1.12 -6.09 0.19
C SER A 222 -1.58 -6.16 1.65
N LEU A 223 -0.87 -5.46 2.53
CA LEU A 223 -1.24 -5.28 3.93
C LEU A 223 -1.21 -3.80 4.30
N HIS A 224 -2.16 -3.34 5.10
CA HIS A 224 -2.03 -2.13 5.89
C HIS A 224 -1.61 -2.47 7.31
N LEU A 225 -0.51 -1.87 7.74
CA LEU A 225 0.14 -2.20 9.01
C LEU A 225 -0.15 -1.13 10.07
N ALA A 226 -0.67 -1.58 11.20
CA ALA A 226 -0.77 -0.84 12.44
C ALA A 226 -0.62 -1.81 13.59
N ASP A 227 -0.03 -1.41 14.71
CA ASP A 227 0.07 -2.25 15.91
C ASP A 227 -0.93 -1.81 16.97
N TRP A 228 -1.34 -2.74 17.82
CA TRP A 228 -2.38 -2.52 18.80
C TRP A 228 -1.90 -2.91 20.20
N SER A 229 -2.11 -2.02 21.17
CA SER A 229 -1.92 -2.31 22.59
C SER A 229 -3.25 -2.70 23.25
N PRO A 230 -3.46 -3.97 23.61
CA PRO A 230 -4.66 -4.39 24.34
C PRO A 230 -4.77 -3.73 25.72
N ALA A 231 -3.64 -3.46 26.37
CA ALA A 231 -3.59 -2.82 27.69
C ALA A 231 -4.08 -1.36 27.64
N ASP A 232 -3.61 -0.61 26.64
CA ASP A 232 -3.94 0.82 26.46
C ASP A 232 -5.18 1.02 25.58
N LYS A 233 -5.69 -0.03 24.91
CA LYS A 233 -6.80 0.00 23.94
C LYS A 233 -6.61 1.06 22.86
N LYS A 234 -5.41 1.14 22.28
CA LYS A 234 -5.06 2.12 21.24
C LYS A 234 -4.03 1.58 20.26
N ILE A 235 -3.95 2.23 19.12
CA ILE A 235 -2.87 2.03 18.15
C ILE A 235 -1.56 2.54 18.75
N VAL A 236 -0.49 1.79 18.55
CA VAL A 236 0.86 2.08 19.03
C VAL A 236 1.88 1.87 17.90
N PRO A 237 3.12 2.38 18.02
CA PRO A 237 4.15 2.10 17.03
C PRO A 237 4.36 0.60 16.81
N ILE A 238 4.65 0.20 15.58
CA ILE A 238 4.92 -1.19 15.21
C ILE A 238 6.05 -1.77 16.07
N GLY A 239 5.80 -2.95 16.64
CA GLY A 239 6.70 -3.63 17.58
C GLY A 239 6.54 -3.19 19.03
N LYS A 240 5.55 -2.36 19.36
CA LYS A 240 5.20 -1.93 20.73
C LYS A 240 3.83 -2.46 21.17
N GLY A 241 3.10 -3.13 20.29
CA GLY A 241 1.81 -3.73 20.57
C GLY A 241 1.88 -5.26 20.76
N SER A 242 0.75 -5.88 20.45
CA SER A 242 0.55 -7.33 20.67
C SER A 242 0.78 -8.19 19.44
N ILE A 243 1.06 -7.60 18.27
CA ILE A 243 1.18 -8.35 17.02
C ILE A 243 2.54 -9.06 16.97
N ASP A 244 2.54 -10.38 16.75
CA ASP A 244 3.74 -11.12 16.38
C ASP A 244 4.11 -10.84 14.91
N TRP A 245 4.94 -9.83 14.72
CA TRP A 245 5.36 -9.36 13.39
C TRP A 245 6.16 -10.41 12.62
N LYS A 246 6.91 -11.28 13.28
CA LYS A 246 7.62 -12.36 12.60
C LYS A 246 6.65 -13.40 12.06
N LYS A 247 5.68 -13.82 12.86
CA LYS A 247 4.60 -14.74 12.45
C LYS A 247 3.79 -14.13 11.31
N LEU A 248 3.42 -12.84 11.42
CA LEU A 248 2.66 -12.15 10.38
C LEU A 248 3.40 -12.10 9.05
N PHE A 249 4.67 -11.69 9.04
CA PHE A 249 5.43 -11.61 7.79
C PHE A 249 5.80 -12.98 7.23
N ALA A 250 6.01 -14.01 8.07
CA ALA A 250 6.16 -15.37 7.59
C ALA A 250 4.90 -15.86 6.87
N ALA A 251 3.71 -15.61 7.43
CA ALA A 251 2.42 -15.89 6.79
C ALA A 251 2.23 -15.05 5.51
N ALA A 252 2.64 -13.78 5.51
CA ALA A 252 2.57 -12.89 4.36
C ALA A 252 3.45 -13.36 3.19
N ARG A 253 4.62 -13.94 3.48
CA ARG A 253 5.48 -14.58 2.46
C ARG A 253 4.77 -15.75 1.80
N THR A 254 4.17 -16.64 2.59
CA THR A 254 3.38 -17.78 2.08
C THR A 254 2.12 -17.29 1.35
N GLY A 255 1.48 -16.24 1.85
CA GLY A 255 0.33 -15.59 1.25
C GLY A 255 0.62 -14.90 -0.08
N GLY A 256 1.90 -14.63 -0.39
CA GLY A 256 2.34 -14.08 -1.68
C GLY A 256 2.06 -12.59 -1.86
N ILE A 257 2.00 -11.79 -0.77
CA ILE A 257 1.80 -10.34 -0.85
C ILE A 257 2.91 -9.69 -1.69
N LYS A 258 2.60 -8.53 -2.29
CA LYS A 258 3.51 -7.79 -3.17
C LYS A 258 4.06 -6.54 -2.52
N ASN A 259 3.35 -5.97 -1.55
CA ASN A 259 3.72 -4.78 -0.81
C ASN A 259 2.99 -4.71 0.53
N TYR A 260 3.40 -3.78 1.37
CA TYR A 260 2.73 -3.43 2.60
C TYR A 260 2.94 -1.95 2.90
N PHE A 261 1.96 -1.33 3.56
CA PHE A 261 1.97 0.10 3.86
C PHE A 261 1.62 0.33 5.32
N VAL A 262 2.42 1.11 6.01
CA VAL A 262 2.09 1.57 7.37
C VAL A 262 0.99 2.62 7.28
N GLU A 263 -0.08 2.45 8.05
CA GLU A 263 -1.21 3.37 8.09
C GLU A 263 -1.58 3.71 9.52
N MET A 264 -1.02 4.79 10.00
CA MET A 264 -1.20 5.35 11.34
C MET A 264 -0.91 6.86 11.30
N ASP A 265 -1.17 7.57 12.39
CA ASP A 265 -0.72 8.95 12.54
C ASP A 265 0.79 9.07 12.35
N TRP A 266 1.25 10.21 11.82
CA TRP A 266 2.64 10.39 11.38
C TRP A 266 3.67 10.07 12.46
N ASP A 267 3.44 10.52 13.71
CA ASP A 267 4.38 10.27 14.81
C ASP A 267 4.56 8.77 15.08
N LEU A 268 3.47 8.00 15.01
CA LEU A 268 3.50 6.55 15.15
C LEU A 268 4.21 5.89 13.95
N MET A 269 4.01 6.42 12.74
CA MET A 269 4.69 5.95 11.54
C MET A 269 6.20 6.19 11.64
N GLN A 270 6.63 7.38 12.06
CA GLN A 270 8.06 7.68 12.27
C GLN A 270 8.70 6.73 13.29
N ALA A 271 8.01 6.46 14.39
CA ALA A 271 8.48 5.55 15.42
C ALA A 271 8.54 4.08 14.96
N SER A 272 7.74 3.72 13.94
CA SER A 272 7.62 2.35 13.41
C SER A 272 8.71 1.98 12.39
N ALA A 273 9.14 2.94 11.58
CA ALA A 273 10.08 2.68 10.50
C ALA A 273 11.40 2.02 10.95
N PRO A 274 12.05 2.45 12.06
CA PRO A 274 13.29 1.83 12.53
C PRO A 274 13.13 0.35 12.97
N TYR A 275 11.96 -0.02 13.50
CA TYR A 275 11.66 -1.40 13.83
C TYR A 275 11.56 -2.26 12.56
N LEU A 276 10.76 -1.82 11.58
CA LEU A 276 10.61 -2.52 10.30
C LEU A 276 11.93 -2.64 9.55
N GLN A 277 12.78 -1.61 9.55
CA GLN A 277 14.10 -1.65 8.91
C GLN A 277 15.02 -2.72 9.49
N LYS A 278 14.85 -3.07 10.77
CA LYS A 278 15.67 -4.07 11.48
C LYS A 278 15.03 -5.45 11.49
N LEU A 279 13.74 -5.56 11.21
CA LEU A 279 13.00 -6.82 11.30
C LEU A 279 13.44 -7.77 10.19
N LYS A 280 14.02 -8.88 10.57
CA LYS A 280 14.44 -9.99 9.70
C LYS A 280 13.40 -11.11 9.80
N VAL A 281 12.88 -11.52 8.63
CA VAL A 281 11.88 -12.60 8.53
C VAL A 281 12.24 -13.52 7.36
#